data_421dca3b1e6258cd4d737789b505b3bd
#
_entry.id   421dca3b1e6258cd4d737789b505b3bd
#
_cell.length_a   1.000
_cell.length_b   1.000
_cell.length_c   1.000
_cell.angle_alpha   90.00
_cell.angle_beta   90.00
_cell.angle_gamma   90.00
#
_symmetry.space_group_name_H-M   'P 1'
#
loop_
_entity.id
_entity.type
_entity.pdbx_description
1 polymer ?
#
loop_
_entity_poly.entity_id
_entity_poly.type
_entity_poly.pdbx_seq_one_letter_code
_entity_poly.pdbx_strand_id
1 'polypeptide(L)'
;MNEVILKKLEQKIRDTISNKDDLGELIKSLSNIDDSKSFALGIVVGRIYNAFFYQSKRVLDREPTKNEFEEFLEFIKNKKSDLENLW
;
A
#
# COMPACT_ATOMS: atom_id res chain seq x y z
N MET A 1 3.43 -0.49 16.06
CA MET A 1 4.17 0.18 14.96
C MET A 1 4.53 1.60 15.37
N ASN A 2 5.70 2.07 14.95
CA ASN A 2 6.11 3.44 15.20
C ASN A 2 5.05 4.43 14.67
N GLU A 3 4.67 5.42 15.49
CA GLU A 3 3.58 6.35 15.13
C GLU A 3 3.88 7.19 13.91
N VAL A 4 5.13 7.59 13.73
CA VAL A 4 5.51 8.40 12.57
C VAL A 4 5.35 7.55 11.30
N ILE A 5 5.80 6.31 11.34
CA ILE A 5 5.67 5.38 10.22
C ILE A 5 4.20 5.11 9.92
N LEU A 6 3.40 4.83 10.97
CA LEU A 6 1.97 4.58 10.82
C LEU A 6 1.27 5.74 10.12
N LYS A 7 1.53 6.97 10.55
CA LYS A 7 0.94 8.17 9.93
C LYS A 7 1.34 8.32 8.48
N LYS A 8 2.59 7.99 8.14
CA LYS A 8 3.06 8.03 6.75
C LYS A 8 2.36 6.99 5.89
N LEU A 9 2.13 5.79 6.43
CA LEU A 9 1.40 4.75 5.70
C LEU A 9 -0.06 5.13 5.49
N GLU A 10 -0.70 5.70 6.50
CA GLU A 10 -2.08 6.18 6.37
C GLU A 10 -2.18 7.30 5.34
N GLN A 11 -1.20 8.20 5.30
CA GLN A 11 -1.14 9.23 4.27
C GLN A 11 -0.96 8.61 2.88
N LYS A 12 -0.13 7.59 2.76
CA LYS A 12 0.07 6.88 1.48
C LYS A 12 -1.23 6.26 0.98
N ILE A 13 -2.03 5.72 1.88
CA ILE A 13 -3.35 5.18 1.54
C ILE A 13 -4.27 6.30 1.04
N ARG A 14 -4.32 7.43 1.73
CA ARG A 14 -5.13 8.56 1.29
C ARG A 14 -4.69 9.07 -0.08
N ASP A 15 -3.38 9.17 -0.31
CA ASP A 15 -2.84 9.59 -1.61
C ASP A 15 -3.22 8.60 -2.70
N THR A 16 -3.19 7.32 -2.40
CA THR A 16 -3.57 6.26 -3.36
C THR A 16 -5.05 6.39 -3.72
N ILE A 17 -5.91 6.62 -2.74
CA ILE A 17 -7.34 6.81 -2.98
C ILE A 17 -7.57 8.05 -3.84
N SER A 18 -6.85 9.15 -3.57
CA SER A 18 -6.96 10.38 -4.37
C SER A 18 -6.53 10.16 -5.82
N ASN A 19 -5.62 9.25 -6.07
CA ASN A 19 -5.06 8.98 -7.40
C ASN A 19 -5.65 7.73 -8.06
N LYS A 20 -6.80 7.23 -7.58
CA LYS A 20 -7.37 5.98 -8.07
C LYS A 20 -7.70 6.01 -9.56
N ASP A 21 -8.10 7.16 -10.09
CA ASP A 21 -8.45 7.30 -11.50
C ASP A 21 -7.22 7.14 -12.40
N ASP A 22 -6.09 7.71 -11.99
CA ASP A 22 -4.83 7.55 -12.72
C ASP A 22 -4.37 6.10 -12.70
N LEU A 23 -4.51 5.42 -11.56
CA LEU A 23 -4.20 3.99 -11.46
C LEU A 23 -5.11 3.17 -12.36
N GLY A 24 -6.39 3.52 -12.43
CA GLY A 24 -7.35 2.88 -13.32
C GLY A 24 -6.94 3.01 -14.78
N GLU A 25 -6.49 4.19 -15.20
CA GLU A 25 -6.00 4.42 -16.56
C GLU A 25 -4.73 3.62 -16.85
N LEU A 26 -3.81 3.55 -15.89
CA LEU A 26 -2.60 2.73 -16.02
C LEU A 26 -2.96 1.27 -16.27
N ILE A 27 -3.87 0.73 -15.47
CA ILE A 27 -4.29 -0.67 -15.58
C ILE A 27 -4.95 -0.92 -16.94
N LYS A 28 -5.82 -0.03 -17.40
CA LYS A 28 -6.46 -0.12 -18.70
C LYS A 28 -5.43 -0.14 -19.84
N SER A 29 -4.36 0.65 -19.69
CA SER A 29 -3.33 0.75 -20.72
C SER A 29 -2.56 -0.54 -20.92
N LEU A 30 -2.56 -1.42 -19.91
CA LEU A 30 -1.81 -2.68 -19.96
C LEU A 30 -2.53 -3.79 -20.74
N SER A 31 -3.77 -3.63 -21.05
CA SER A 31 -4.67 -4.54 -21.77
C SER A 31 -4.45 -6.04 -21.50
N ASN A 32 -5.49 -6.86 -21.73
CA ASN A 32 -5.43 -8.33 -21.57
C ASN A 32 -5.10 -8.82 -20.16
N ILE A 33 -5.52 -8.06 -19.13
CA ILE A 33 -5.42 -8.50 -17.74
C ILE A 33 -6.71 -9.22 -17.38
N ASP A 34 -6.62 -10.52 -17.07
CA ASP A 34 -7.78 -11.35 -16.78
C ASP A 34 -8.54 -10.90 -15.52
N ASP A 35 -7.80 -10.55 -14.46
CA ASP A 35 -8.38 -10.08 -13.21
C ASP A 35 -7.79 -8.71 -12.86
N SER A 36 -8.39 -7.68 -13.44
CA SER A 36 -7.91 -6.31 -13.27
C SER A 36 -8.06 -5.81 -11.83
N LYS A 37 -9.06 -6.30 -11.10
CA LYS A 37 -9.28 -5.89 -9.71
C LYS A 37 -8.17 -6.42 -8.79
N SER A 38 -7.82 -7.69 -8.91
CA SER A 38 -6.72 -8.27 -8.15
C SER A 38 -5.39 -7.65 -8.54
N PHE A 39 -5.20 -7.37 -9.83
CA PHE A 39 -3.99 -6.70 -10.30
C PHE A 39 -3.87 -5.30 -9.69
N ALA A 40 -4.96 -4.54 -9.69
CA ALA A 40 -5.02 -3.21 -9.10
C ALA A 40 -4.70 -3.25 -7.60
N LEU A 41 -5.28 -4.20 -6.88
CA LEU A 41 -5.03 -4.39 -5.46
C LEU A 41 -3.55 -4.68 -5.21
N GLY A 42 -2.94 -5.52 -6.05
CA GLY A 42 -1.50 -5.83 -5.96
C GLY A 42 -0.63 -4.59 -6.11
N ILE A 43 -0.95 -3.70 -7.06
CA ILE A 43 -0.21 -2.45 -7.24
C ILE A 43 -0.32 -1.58 -5.99
N VAL A 44 -1.53 -1.43 -5.45
CA VAL A 44 -1.77 -0.60 -4.28
C VAL A 44 -1.05 -1.15 -3.06
N VAL A 45 -1.18 -2.44 -2.80
CA VAL A 45 -0.50 -3.09 -1.67
C VAL A 45 1.01 -2.96 -1.81
N GLY A 46 1.54 -3.14 -3.03
CA GLY A 46 2.96 -2.97 -3.31
C GLY A 46 3.47 -1.57 -3.01
N ARG A 47 2.69 -0.54 -3.32
CA ARG A 47 3.04 0.84 -3.00
C ARG A 47 3.15 1.05 -1.49
N ILE A 48 2.20 0.53 -0.74
CA ILE A 48 2.17 0.68 0.73
C ILE A 48 3.30 -0.13 1.36
N TYR A 49 3.54 -1.35 0.87
CA TYR A 49 4.65 -2.19 1.31
C TYR A 49 5.99 -1.48 1.10
N ASN A 50 6.20 -0.90 -0.08
CA ASN A 50 7.41 -0.16 -0.38
C ASN A 50 7.56 1.07 0.53
N ALA A 51 6.46 1.77 0.79
CA ALA A 51 6.47 2.91 1.70
C ALA A 51 6.86 2.49 3.12
N PHE A 52 6.41 1.31 3.57
CA PHE A 52 6.77 0.78 4.87
C PHE A 52 8.29 0.61 5.02
N PHE A 53 8.93 -0.03 4.04
CA PHE A 53 10.38 -0.20 4.05
C PHE A 53 11.12 1.13 3.98
N TYR A 54 10.68 2.00 3.08
CA TYR A 54 11.29 3.32 2.92
C TYR A 54 11.23 4.13 4.22
N GLN A 55 10.06 4.18 4.85
CA GLN A 55 9.88 4.95 6.07
C GLN A 55 10.62 4.33 7.26
N SER A 56 10.70 3.01 7.31
CA SER A 56 11.47 2.34 8.36
C SER A 56 12.95 2.74 8.28
N LYS A 57 13.53 2.75 7.10
CA LYS A 57 14.92 3.18 6.92
C LYS A 57 15.09 4.65 7.25
N ARG A 58 14.14 5.48 6.84
CA ARG A 58 14.22 6.92 7.07
C ARG A 58 14.07 7.30 8.54
N VAL A 59 13.10 6.70 9.23
CA VAL A 59 12.75 7.05 10.61
C VAL A 59 13.63 6.32 11.62
N LEU A 60 13.91 5.04 11.38
CA LEU A 60 14.62 4.17 12.33
C LEU A 60 16.06 3.89 11.92
N ASP A 61 16.47 4.34 10.74
CA ASP A 61 17.81 4.15 10.18
C ASP A 61 18.19 2.67 10.07
N ARG A 62 17.22 1.82 9.80
CA ARG A 62 17.39 0.37 9.62
C ARG A 62 16.18 -0.23 8.94
N GLU A 63 16.33 -1.45 8.43
CA GLU A 63 15.21 -2.20 7.90
C GLU A 63 14.26 -2.63 9.04
N PRO A 64 12.99 -2.92 8.72
CA PRO A 64 12.05 -3.39 9.72
C PRO A 64 12.47 -4.71 10.34
N THR A 65 12.19 -4.88 11.62
CA THR A 65 12.34 -6.18 12.28
C THR A 65 11.18 -7.09 11.88
N LYS A 66 11.30 -8.39 12.20
CA LYS A 66 10.23 -9.35 11.95
C LYS A 66 8.94 -8.95 12.67
N ASN A 67 9.03 -8.50 13.92
CA ASN A 67 7.86 -8.07 14.67
C ASN A 67 7.19 -6.86 14.03
N GLU A 68 7.98 -5.91 13.56
CA GLU A 68 7.45 -4.74 12.84
C GLU A 68 6.77 -5.14 11.53
N PHE A 69 7.34 -6.10 10.83
CA PHE A 69 6.72 -6.63 9.63
C PHE A 69 5.37 -7.30 9.94
N GLU A 70 5.30 -8.07 11.02
CA GLU A 70 4.05 -8.71 11.43
C GLU A 70 2.98 -7.67 11.79
N GLU A 71 3.36 -6.58 12.44
CA GLU A 71 2.45 -5.46 12.69
C GLU A 71 1.97 -4.82 11.39
N PHE A 72 2.86 -4.71 10.41
CA PHE A 72 2.50 -4.20 9.09
C PHE A 72 1.48 -5.13 8.41
N LEU A 73 1.65 -6.44 8.52
CA LEU A 73 0.69 -7.39 7.95
C LEU A 73 -0.70 -7.20 8.55
N GLU A 74 -0.80 -6.99 9.86
CA GLU A 74 -2.09 -6.70 10.49
C GLU A 74 -2.67 -5.38 10.01
N PHE A 75 -1.83 -4.37 9.86
CA PHE A 75 -2.25 -3.07 9.31
C PHE A 75 -2.87 -3.23 7.92
N ILE A 76 -2.21 -3.96 7.04
CA ILE A 76 -2.71 -4.19 5.67
C ILE A 76 -4.01 -4.99 5.69
N LYS A 77 -4.11 -6.01 6.53
CA LYS A 77 -5.35 -6.81 6.65
C LYS A 77 -6.52 -5.92 7.05
N ASN A 78 -6.31 -5.00 7.99
CA ASN A 78 -7.36 -4.09 8.44
C ASN A 78 -7.77 -3.07 7.37
N LYS A 79 -6.89 -2.79 6.41
CA LYS A 79 -7.17 -1.86 5.31
C LYS A 79 -7.67 -2.55 4.04
N LYS A 80 -7.67 -3.87 4.00
CA LYS A 80 -7.98 -4.63 2.79
C LYS A 80 -9.33 -4.25 2.19
N SER A 81 -10.36 -4.16 3.03
CA SER A 81 -11.72 -3.84 2.57
C SER A 81 -11.76 -2.49 1.88
N ASP A 82 -11.14 -1.47 2.47
CA ASP A 82 -11.10 -0.13 1.89
C ASP A 82 -10.37 -0.13 0.54
N LEU A 83 -9.28 -0.89 0.45
CA LEU A 83 -8.47 -0.96 -0.77
C LEU A 83 -9.16 -1.74 -1.87
N GLU A 84 -9.87 -2.81 -1.54
CA GLU A 84 -10.62 -3.61 -2.52
C GLU A 84 -11.77 -2.83 -3.14
N ASN A 85 -12.35 -1.90 -2.40
CA ASN A 85 -13.53 -1.14 -2.83
C ASN A 85 -13.19 0.11 -3.66
N LEU A 86 -11.93 0.34 -4.00
CA LEU A 86 -11.52 1.48 -4.83
C LEU A 86 -12.02 1.35 -6.27
N TRP A 87 -12.14 0.16 -6.75
CA TRP A 87 -12.61 -0.19 -8.09
C TRP A 87 -13.72 -1.24 -8.00
#